data_a05575946604050e845e6c5a66abb69c
#
_entry.id   a05575946604050e845e6c5a66abb69c
#
_cell.length_a   1.000
_cell.length_b   1.000
_cell.length_c   1.000
_cell.angle_alpha   90.00
_cell.angle_beta   90.00
_cell.angle_gamma   90.00
#
_symmetry.space_group_name_H-M   'P 1'
#
loop_
_entity.id
_entity.type
_entity.pdbx_description
1 polymer ?
#
loop_
_entity_poly.entity_id
_entity_poly.type
_entity_poly.pdbx_seq_one_letter_code
_entity_poly.pdbx_strand_id
1 'polypeptide(L)'
;MFYLTLICGILGLFFMSGAYGSMQESVPTWDFKITLLYFFASAIFLGAIIYYYFFENSEHERKMSFFTGLIGIGLLSTAIVLQTLHVGQTWIMGLVNPFELLGGTYDWFISLSFAFLGLGTVAWYLHNYLHEKFKSKFFAYFALLCAFLGVFTTRMLFYGLISTQIMLGHS
;
A
#
# COMPACT_ATOMS: atom_id res chain seq x y z
N MET A 1 21.63 14.58 11.17
CA MET A 1 20.16 14.54 11.26
C MET A 1 19.52 13.48 10.36
N PHE A 2 19.91 13.33 9.10
CA PHE A 2 19.33 12.36 8.16
C PHE A 2 19.26 10.92 8.69
N TYR A 3 20.36 10.35 9.21
CA TYR A 3 20.38 8.98 9.75
C TYR A 3 19.44 8.79 10.95
N LEU A 4 19.32 9.80 11.81
CA LEU A 4 18.42 9.73 12.96
C LEU A 4 16.95 9.68 12.50
N THR A 5 16.58 10.52 11.55
CA THR A 5 15.22 10.53 10.96
C THR A 5 14.89 9.19 10.29
N LEU A 6 15.85 8.60 9.56
CA LEU A 6 15.70 7.30 8.93
C LEU A 6 15.48 6.20 9.95
N ILE A 7 16.31 6.16 11.00
CA ILE A 7 16.20 5.17 12.10
C ILE A 7 14.85 5.31 12.80
N CYS A 8 14.45 6.54 13.16
CA CYS A 8 13.16 6.79 13.79
C CYS A 8 11.99 6.38 12.88
N GLY A 9 12.07 6.63 11.58
CA GLY A 9 11.07 6.19 10.61
C GLY A 9 10.94 4.67 10.55
N ILE A 10 12.06 3.96 10.43
CA ILE A 10 12.09 2.50 10.42
C ILE A 10 11.54 1.92 11.73
N LEU A 11 11.98 2.42 12.87
CA LEU A 11 11.48 1.99 14.18
C LEU A 11 9.98 2.27 14.30
N GLY A 12 9.50 3.43 13.83
CA GLY A 12 8.08 3.76 13.81
C GLY A 12 7.23 2.75 13.04
N LEU A 13 7.70 2.32 11.86
CA LEU A 13 7.02 1.29 11.07
C LEU A 13 6.99 -0.06 11.79
N PHE A 14 8.08 -0.45 12.46
CA PHE A 14 8.12 -1.67 13.27
C PHE A 14 7.17 -1.62 14.45
N PHE A 15 7.14 -0.51 15.20
CA PHE A 15 6.24 -0.35 16.35
C PHE A 15 4.77 -0.35 15.91
N MET A 16 4.43 0.35 14.82
CA MET A 16 3.07 0.32 14.29
C MET A 16 2.68 -1.10 13.86
N SER A 17 3.54 -1.81 13.15
CA SER A 17 3.25 -3.19 12.72
C SER A 17 3.13 -4.13 13.92
N GLY A 18 3.94 -3.93 14.96
CA GLY A 18 3.87 -4.68 16.22
C GLY A 18 2.55 -4.46 16.96
N ALA A 19 2.06 -3.22 16.99
CA ALA A 19 0.77 -2.90 17.59
C ALA A 19 -0.40 -3.64 16.91
N TYR A 20 -0.39 -3.73 15.57
CA TYR A 20 -1.40 -4.52 14.84
C TYR A 20 -1.20 -6.03 15.05
N GLY A 21 0.04 -6.52 15.01
CA GLY A 21 0.35 -7.93 15.23
C GLY A 21 -0.02 -8.42 16.63
N SER A 22 0.04 -7.55 17.65
CA SER A 22 -0.39 -7.89 19.01
C SER A 22 -1.91 -8.07 19.14
N MET A 23 -2.68 -7.56 18.18
CA MET A 23 -4.14 -7.73 18.11
C MET A 23 -4.56 -8.95 17.26
N GLN A 24 -3.62 -9.79 16.82
CA GLN A 24 -3.90 -10.93 15.96
C GLN A 24 -4.85 -11.95 16.60
N GLU A 25 -4.85 -12.08 17.92
CA GLU A 25 -5.83 -12.92 18.64
C GLU A 25 -7.26 -12.42 18.48
N SER A 26 -7.47 -11.09 18.47
CA SER A 26 -8.77 -10.47 18.29
C SER A 26 -9.13 -10.24 16.82
N VAL A 27 -8.15 -10.04 15.98
CA VAL A 27 -8.28 -9.78 14.53
C VAL A 27 -7.33 -10.70 13.78
N PRO A 28 -7.67 -11.99 13.56
CA PRO A 28 -6.79 -13.00 12.98
C PRO A 28 -6.23 -12.64 11.60
N THR A 29 -6.89 -11.72 10.87
CA THR A 29 -6.42 -11.23 9.58
C THR A 29 -5.23 -10.27 9.67
N TRP A 30 -4.87 -9.80 10.87
CA TRP A 30 -3.74 -8.89 11.11
C TRP A 30 -2.46 -9.66 11.46
N ASP A 31 -1.83 -10.24 10.44
CA ASP A 31 -0.51 -10.83 10.59
C ASP A 31 0.57 -9.75 10.65
N PHE A 32 1.49 -9.88 11.62
CA PHE A 32 2.60 -8.92 11.81
C PHE A 32 3.46 -8.76 10.55
N LYS A 33 3.80 -9.86 9.88
CA LYS A 33 4.72 -9.85 8.73
C LYS A 33 4.07 -9.18 7.52
N ILE A 34 2.79 -9.49 7.26
CA ILE A 34 2.02 -8.90 6.17
C ILE A 34 1.83 -7.41 6.43
N THR A 35 1.47 -7.03 7.65
CA THR A 35 1.31 -5.64 8.06
C THR A 35 2.60 -4.85 7.92
N LEU A 36 3.73 -5.43 8.33
CA LEU A 36 5.05 -4.83 8.19
C LEU A 36 5.38 -4.58 6.72
N LEU A 37 5.14 -5.58 5.86
CA LEU A 37 5.35 -5.47 4.42
C LEU A 37 4.50 -4.34 3.82
N TYR A 38 3.23 -4.23 4.19
CA TYR A 38 2.35 -3.14 3.77
C TYR A 38 2.90 -1.76 4.12
N PHE A 39 3.35 -1.58 5.36
CA PHE A 39 3.87 -0.29 5.83
C PHE A 39 5.15 0.09 5.10
N PHE A 40 6.11 -0.83 4.99
CA PHE A 40 7.36 -0.58 4.27
C PHE A 40 7.13 -0.34 2.78
N ALA A 41 6.32 -1.16 2.12
CA ALA A 41 6.00 -1.01 0.71
C ALA A 41 5.36 0.35 0.40
N SER A 42 4.38 0.76 1.22
CA SER A 42 3.71 2.06 1.09
C SER A 42 4.69 3.22 1.31
N ALA A 43 5.57 3.11 2.31
CA ALA A 43 6.56 4.16 2.61
C ALA A 43 7.58 4.30 1.47
N ILE A 44 8.07 3.17 0.91
CA ILE A 44 8.99 3.17 -0.22
C ILE A 44 8.31 3.77 -1.46
N PHE A 45 7.10 3.34 -1.79
CA PHE A 45 6.39 3.81 -2.98
C PHE A 45 6.03 5.30 -2.88
N LEU A 46 5.34 5.72 -1.82
CA LEU A 46 4.97 7.13 -1.64
C LEU A 46 6.19 8.02 -1.41
N GLY A 47 7.19 7.54 -0.67
CA GLY A 47 8.43 8.27 -0.46
C GLY A 47 9.18 8.54 -1.77
N ALA A 48 9.25 7.55 -2.65
CA ALA A 48 9.88 7.70 -3.96
C ALA A 48 9.14 8.72 -4.84
N ILE A 49 7.81 8.65 -4.92
CA ILE A 49 7.04 9.58 -5.76
C ILE A 49 7.05 11.02 -5.20
N ILE A 50 6.99 11.17 -3.86
CA ILE A 50 7.10 12.47 -3.20
C ILE A 50 8.49 13.06 -3.43
N TYR A 51 9.56 12.27 -3.23
CA TYR A 51 10.92 12.71 -3.49
C TYR A 51 11.09 13.21 -4.93
N TYR A 52 10.55 12.46 -5.89
CA TYR A 52 10.61 12.83 -7.31
C TYR A 52 9.97 14.19 -7.62
N TYR A 53 8.85 14.52 -6.98
CA TYR A 53 8.10 15.73 -7.33
C TYR A 53 8.46 16.97 -6.51
N PHE A 54 8.92 16.80 -5.28
CA PHE A 54 9.13 17.92 -4.37
C PHE A 54 10.59 18.35 -4.24
N PHE A 55 11.53 17.54 -4.75
CA PHE A 55 12.93 17.89 -4.71
C PHE A 55 13.48 18.13 -6.13
N GLU A 56 14.38 19.11 -6.28
CA GLU A 56 15.12 19.29 -7.52
C GLU A 56 16.13 18.14 -7.67
N ASN A 57 15.92 17.32 -8.69
CA ASN A 57 16.68 16.11 -8.90
C ASN A 57 17.42 16.14 -10.22
N SER A 58 18.65 15.65 -10.24
CA SER A 58 19.36 15.31 -11.47
C SER A 58 18.60 14.20 -12.23
N GLU A 59 18.91 14.03 -13.52
CA GLU A 59 18.31 12.97 -14.33
C GLU A 59 18.55 11.57 -13.74
N HIS A 60 19.73 11.36 -13.15
CA HIS A 60 20.08 10.11 -12.48
C HIS A 60 19.20 9.87 -11.25
N GLU A 61 19.03 10.88 -10.39
CA GLU A 61 18.19 10.78 -9.19
C GLU A 61 16.72 10.51 -9.53
N ARG A 62 16.20 11.14 -10.60
CA ARG A 62 14.84 10.88 -11.08
C ARG A 62 14.65 9.43 -11.52
N LYS A 63 15.61 8.86 -12.25
CA LYS A 63 15.58 7.44 -12.64
C LYS A 63 15.64 6.53 -11.42
N MET A 64 16.54 6.80 -10.48
CA MET A 64 16.67 6.03 -9.24
C MET A 64 15.36 6.08 -8.41
N SER A 65 14.77 7.26 -8.27
CA SER A 65 13.49 7.43 -7.60
C SER A 65 12.38 6.59 -8.26
N PHE A 66 12.30 6.62 -9.59
CA PHE A 66 11.34 5.81 -10.33
C PHE A 66 11.53 4.31 -10.11
N PHE A 67 12.76 3.80 -10.18
CA PHE A 67 13.04 2.39 -9.90
C PHE A 67 12.74 2.01 -8.45
N THR A 68 13.04 2.87 -7.49
CA THR A 68 12.69 2.66 -6.08
C THR A 68 11.17 2.57 -5.91
N GLY A 69 10.43 3.42 -6.61
CA GLY A 69 8.96 3.37 -6.62
C GLY A 69 8.41 2.09 -7.26
N LEU A 70 9.02 1.59 -8.33
CA LEU A 70 8.65 0.28 -8.92
C LEU A 70 8.87 -0.87 -7.95
N ILE A 71 9.95 -0.85 -7.18
CA ILE A 71 10.17 -1.83 -6.11
C ILE A 71 9.07 -1.71 -5.06
N GLY A 72 8.75 -0.48 -4.63
CA GLY A 72 7.69 -0.22 -3.66
C GLY A 72 6.32 -0.74 -4.10
N ILE A 73 5.93 -0.52 -5.37
CA ILE A 73 4.65 -1.00 -5.90
C ILE A 73 4.63 -2.53 -6.05
N GLY A 74 5.77 -3.14 -6.43
CA GLY A 74 5.90 -4.60 -6.48
C GLY A 74 5.72 -5.22 -5.08
N LEU A 75 6.36 -4.66 -4.06
CA LEU A 75 6.20 -5.09 -2.67
C LEU A 75 4.76 -4.89 -2.17
N LEU A 76 4.12 -3.76 -2.53
CA LEU A 76 2.74 -3.48 -2.14
C LEU A 76 1.75 -4.45 -2.80
N SER A 77 1.96 -4.76 -4.09
CA SER A 77 1.17 -5.78 -4.80
C SER A 77 1.33 -7.16 -4.16
N THR A 78 2.55 -7.51 -3.77
CA THR A 78 2.84 -8.76 -3.04
C THR A 78 2.12 -8.78 -1.68
N ALA A 79 2.12 -7.66 -0.96
CA ALA A 79 1.42 -7.55 0.32
C ALA A 79 -0.10 -7.76 0.16
N ILE A 80 -0.73 -7.20 -0.90
CA ILE A 80 -2.15 -7.41 -1.20
C ILE A 80 -2.44 -8.90 -1.44
N VAL A 81 -1.61 -9.57 -2.25
CA VAL A 81 -1.77 -11.00 -2.54
C VAL A 81 -1.62 -11.84 -1.27
N LEU A 82 -0.58 -11.59 -0.48
CA LEU A 82 -0.35 -12.32 0.77
C LEU A 82 -1.48 -12.10 1.78
N GLN A 83 -2.02 -10.88 1.88
CA GLN A 83 -3.17 -10.58 2.71
C GLN A 83 -4.40 -11.39 2.27
N THR A 84 -4.68 -11.43 0.97
CA THR A 84 -5.81 -12.18 0.42
C THR A 84 -5.68 -13.68 0.68
N LEU A 85 -4.46 -14.23 0.51
CA LEU A 85 -4.19 -15.65 0.82
C LEU A 85 -4.33 -15.94 2.32
N HIS A 86 -3.84 -15.04 3.17
CA HIS A 86 -3.96 -15.19 4.62
C HIS A 86 -5.42 -15.16 5.08
N VAL A 87 -6.22 -14.25 4.55
CA VAL A 87 -7.67 -14.19 4.80
C VAL A 87 -8.36 -15.49 4.36
N GLY A 88 -8.00 -16.04 3.20
CA GLY A 88 -8.51 -17.34 2.73
C GLY A 88 -8.13 -18.48 3.66
N GLN A 89 -6.92 -18.49 4.23
CA GLN A 89 -6.49 -19.51 5.19
C GLN A 89 -7.23 -19.42 6.52
N THR A 90 -7.53 -18.24 7.02
CA THR A 90 -8.30 -18.05 8.26
C THR A 90 -9.72 -18.60 8.12
N TRP A 91 -10.31 -18.51 6.93
CA TRP A 91 -11.60 -19.13 6.63
C TRP A 91 -11.56 -20.66 6.69
N ILE A 92 -10.54 -21.30 6.11
CA ILE A 92 -10.36 -22.77 6.13
C ILE A 92 -10.26 -23.29 7.57
N MET A 93 -9.78 -22.51 8.51
CA MET A 93 -9.69 -22.83 9.93
C MET A 93 -11.04 -22.75 10.69
N GLY A 94 -12.16 -22.56 9.99
CA GLY A 94 -13.51 -22.54 10.59
C GLY A 94 -13.98 -21.16 11.07
N LEU A 95 -13.24 -20.12 10.75
CA LEU A 95 -13.70 -18.75 10.93
C LEU A 95 -14.63 -18.35 9.78
N VAL A 96 -15.57 -17.45 10.04
CA VAL A 96 -16.50 -16.99 9.00
C VAL A 96 -15.75 -16.37 7.83
N ASN A 97 -16.21 -16.68 6.62
CA ASN A 97 -15.61 -16.21 5.39
C ASN A 97 -15.73 -14.67 5.26
N PRO A 98 -14.64 -13.90 5.40
CA PRO A 98 -14.72 -12.45 5.30
C PRO A 98 -15.18 -11.96 3.91
N PHE A 99 -14.96 -12.74 2.86
CA PHE A 99 -15.37 -12.40 1.49
C PHE A 99 -16.89 -12.46 1.34
N GLU A 100 -17.56 -13.40 1.99
CA GLU A 100 -19.03 -13.48 2.00
C GLU A 100 -19.65 -12.32 2.79
N LEU A 101 -19.06 -11.98 3.93
CA LEU A 101 -19.54 -10.88 4.75
C LEU A 101 -19.38 -9.50 4.08
N LEU A 102 -18.32 -9.30 3.31
CA LEU A 102 -18.10 -8.07 2.56
C LEU A 102 -18.89 -8.00 1.25
N GLY A 103 -19.61 -9.08 0.85
CA GLY A 103 -20.58 -9.06 -0.24
C GLY A 103 -20.04 -8.51 -1.57
N GLY A 104 -18.82 -8.93 -1.97
CA GLY A 104 -18.16 -8.44 -3.19
C GLY A 104 -17.45 -7.08 -3.03
N THR A 105 -17.63 -6.37 -1.93
CA THR A 105 -16.95 -5.10 -1.64
C THR A 105 -15.43 -5.28 -1.61
N TYR A 106 -14.95 -6.43 -1.14
CA TYR A 106 -13.53 -6.75 -1.10
C TYR A 106 -12.91 -6.77 -2.49
N ASP A 107 -13.56 -7.43 -3.45
CA ASP A 107 -13.09 -7.53 -4.85
C ASP A 107 -13.06 -6.16 -5.52
N TRP A 108 -14.03 -5.32 -5.23
CA TRP A 108 -14.06 -3.94 -5.71
C TRP A 108 -12.89 -3.12 -5.18
N PHE A 109 -12.59 -3.19 -3.89
CA PHE A 109 -11.47 -2.46 -3.31
C PHE A 109 -10.12 -2.98 -3.80
N ILE A 110 -9.95 -4.31 -4.00
CA ILE A 110 -8.73 -4.87 -4.62
C ILE A 110 -8.57 -4.32 -6.03
N SER A 111 -9.61 -4.42 -6.86
CA SER A 111 -9.59 -3.97 -8.25
C SER A 111 -9.28 -2.48 -8.34
N LEU A 112 -9.89 -1.68 -7.47
CA LEU A 112 -9.68 -0.24 -7.40
C LEU A 112 -8.24 0.10 -6.94
N SER A 113 -7.70 -0.65 -6.00
CA SER A 113 -6.31 -0.48 -5.55
C SER A 113 -5.33 -0.71 -6.70
N PHE A 114 -5.45 -1.82 -7.42
CA PHE A 114 -4.60 -2.10 -8.58
C PHE A 114 -4.80 -1.10 -9.71
N ALA A 115 -6.03 -0.67 -9.96
CA ALA A 115 -6.32 0.35 -10.97
C ALA A 115 -5.61 1.68 -10.65
N PHE A 116 -5.74 2.18 -9.43
CA PHE A 116 -5.08 3.42 -9.02
C PHE A 116 -3.56 3.30 -8.98
N LEU A 117 -3.01 2.21 -8.44
CA LEU A 117 -1.57 1.97 -8.44
C LEU A 117 -1.02 1.87 -9.86
N GLY A 118 -1.71 1.17 -10.76
CA GLY A 118 -1.34 1.05 -12.17
C GLY A 118 -1.42 2.39 -12.90
N LEU A 119 -2.54 3.11 -12.80
CA LEU A 119 -2.71 4.43 -13.43
C LEU A 119 -1.68 5.44 -12.90
N GLY A 120 -1.43 5.46 -11.60
CA GLY A 120 -0.42 6.32 -10.99
C GLY A 120 0.98 6.02 -11.53
N THR A 121 1.34 4.75 -11.65
CA THR A 121 2.65 4.32 -12.17
C THR A 121 2.80 4.65 -13.66
N VAL A 122 1.76 4.41 -14.46
CA VAL A 122 1.76 4.76 -15.89
C VAL A 122 1.89 6.27 -16.07
N ALA A 123 1.12 7.07 -15.34
CA ALA A 123 1.19 8.53 -15.40
C ALA A 123 2.57 9.04 -14.99
N TRP A 124 3.19 8.44 -13.96
CA TRP A 124 4.54 8.76 -13.52
C TRP A 124 5.60 8.37 -14.58
N TYR A 125 5.45 7.18 -15.20
CA TYR A 125 6.29 6.77 -16.31
C TYR A 125 6.20 7.73 -17.51
N LEU A 126 5.00 8.07 -17.93
CA LEU A 126 4.76 9.02 -19.03
C LEU A 126 5.39 10.39 -18.74
N HIS A 127 5.23 10.89 -17.53
CA HIS A 127 5.83 12.15 -17.11
C HIS A 127 7.36 12.10 -17.10
N ASN A 128 7.96 10.97 -16.73
CA ASN A 128 9.40 10.82 -16.61
C ASN A 128 10.10 10.63 -17.98
N TYR A 129 9.53 9.81 -18.85
CA TYR A 129 10.18 9.40 -20.10
C TYR A 129 9.67 10.15 -21.34
N LEU A 130 8.46 10.66 -21.34
CA LEU A 130 7.89 11.41 -22.46
C LEU A 130 7.91 12.93 -22.20
N HIS A 131 8.86 13.37 -21.45
CA HIS A 131 9.01 14.69 -20.84
C HIS A 131 8.77 15.89 -21.77
N GLU A 132 9.04 15.82 -23.07
CA GLU A 132 8.86 16.99 -23.96
C GLU A 132 7.42 17.26 -24.36
N LYS A 133 6.57 16.22 -24.49
CA LYS A 133 5.17 16.35 -24.85
C LYS A 133 4.21 16.37 -23.66
N PHE A 134 4.58 15.78 -22.53
CA PHE A 134 3.73 15.60 -21.33
C PHE A 134 4.27 16.32 -20.09
N LYS A 135 5.07 17.37 -20.29
CA LYS A 135 5.59 18.25 -19.22
C LYS A 135 4.50 18.98 -18.40
N SER A 136 3.25 18.61 -18.58
CA SER A 136 2.18 19.26 -17.85
C SER A 136 2.23 18.82 -16.39
N LYS A 137 2.21 19.79 -15.49
CA LYS A 137 2.03 19.58 -14.05
C LYS A 137 0.82 18.69 -13.73
N PHE A 138 -0.12 18.59 -14.67
CA PHE A 138 -1.29 17.74 -14.58
C PHE A 138 -0.91 16.25 -14.40
N PHE A 139 -0.03 15.70 -15.24
CA PHE A 139 0.38 14.29 -15.12
C PHE A 139 1.11 14.01 -13.81
N ALA A 140 1.89 14.98 -13.33
CA ALA A 140 2.57 14.89 -12.04
C ALA A 140 1.57 14.78 -10.89
N TYR A 141 0.62 15.73 -10.81
CA TYR A 141 -0.41 15.72 -9.77
C TYR A 141 -1.35 14.52 -9.90
N PHE A 142 -1.67 14.12 -11.12
CA PHE A 142 -2.50 12.94 -11.37
C PHE A 142 -1.82 11.66 -10.90
N ALA A 143 -0.51 11.48 -11.19
CA ALA A 143 0.26 10.34 -10.71
C ALA A 143 0.30 10.29 -9.17
N LEU A 144 0.57 11.44 -8.53
CA LEU A 144 0.60 11.56 -7.08
C LEU A 144 -0.77 11.23 -6.45
N LEU A 145 -1.85 11.80 -7.00
CA LEU A 145 -3.21 11.54 -6.54
C LEU A 145 -3.56 10.06 -6.65
N CYS A 146 -3.29 9.43 -7.79
CA CYS A 146 -3.54 8.01 -8.00
C CYS A 146 -2.69 7.15 -7.04
N ALA A 147 -1.43 7.51 -6.80
CA ALA A 147 -0.59 6.80 -5.84
C ALA A 147 -1.18 6.85 -4.42
N PHE A 148 -1.62 8.03 -3.97
CA PHE A 148 -2.29 8.18 -2.67
C PHE A 148 -3.60 7.40 -2.60
N LEU A 149 -4.46 7.49 -3.62
CA LEU A 149 -5.71 6.75 -3.67
C LEU A 149 -5.47 5.23 -3.69
N GLY A 150 -4.47 4.76 -4.43
CA GLY A 150 -4.08 3.36 -4.46
C GLY A 150 -3.65 2.86 -3.09
N VAL A 151 -2.77 3.58 -2.39
CA VAL A 151 -2.37 3.23 -1.02
C VAL A 151 -3.54 3.36 -0.05
N PHE A 152 -4.39 4.38 -0.18
CA PHE A 152 -5.56 4.56 0.67
C PHE A 152 -6.55 3.39 0.53
N THR A 153 -6.85 2.95 -0.69
CA THR A 153 -7.75 1.81 -0.92
C THR A 153 -7.18 0.50 -0.38
N THR A 154 -5.85 0.29 -0.44
CA THR A 154 -5.23 -0.86 0.24
C THR A 154 -5.41 -0.81 1.76
N ARG A 155 -5.38 0.38 2.36
CA ARG A 155 -5.64 0.55 3.79
C ARG A 155 -7.10 0.31 4.15
N MET A 156 -8.03 0.75 3.31
CA MET A 156 -9.46 0.46 3.50
C MET A 156 -9.73 -1.05 3.49
N LEU A 157 -9.05 -1.83 2.63
CA LEU A 157 -9.10 -3.29 2.67
C LEU A 157 -8.61 -3.85 4.01
N PHE A 158 -7.47 -3.37 4.47
CA PHE A 158 -6.85 -3.82 5.71
C PHE A 158 -7.74 -3.56 6.94
N TYR A 159 -8.36 -2.37 7.01
CA TYR A 159 -9.26 -1.99 8.10
C TYR A 159 -10.68 -2.54 7.93
N GLY A 160 -11.16 -2.71 6.70
CA GLY A 160 -12.51 -3.25 6.43
C GLY A 160 -12.71 -4.66 6.98
N LEU A 161 -11.64 -5.43 7.11
CA LEU A 161 -11.68 -6.78 7.72
C LEU A 161 -11.96 -6.78 9.23
N ILE A 162 -11.76 -5.66 9.94
CA ILE A 162 -12.07 -5.52 11.37
C ILE A 162 -13.57 -5.59 11.61
N SER A 163 -14.35 -4.85 10.83
CA SER A 163 -15.80 -4.73 11.04
C SER A 163 -16.51 -6.07 10.92
N THR A 164 -16.00 -6.96 10.06
CA THR A 164 -16.58 -8.29 9.87
C THR A 164 -16.30 -9.23 11.03
N GLN A 165 -15.19 -9.07 11.74
CA GLN A 165 -14.80 -9.94 12.85
C GLN A 165 -15.39 -9.49 14.20
N ILE A 166 -15.56 -8.19 14.39
CA ILE A 166 -16.21 -7.64 15.62
C ILE A 166 -17.69 -8.03 15.68
N MET A 167 -18.39 -8.09 14.54
CA MET A 167 -19.79 -8.51 14.50
C MET A 167 -19.99 -9.99 14.86
N LEU A 168 -18.98 -10.83 14.74
CA LEU A 168 -19.06 -12.27 15.01
C LEU A 168 -18.72 -12.63 16.46
N GLY A 169 -18.03 -11.77 17.19
CA GLY A 169 -17.71 -11.97 18.60
C GLY A 169 -18.89 -11.76 19.56
N HIS A 170 -20.05 -11.36 19.05
CA HIS A 170 -21.26 -11.07 19.80
C HIS A 170 -22.45 -11.98 19.46
N SER A 171 -22.24 -13.04 18.69
CA SER A 171 -23.23 -14.12 18.45
C SER A 171 -22.80 -15.39 19.17
#